data_4eab8330940c4255d757e8f21d9ba82f
#
_entry.id   4eab8330940c4255d757e8f21d9ba82f
#
_cell.length_a   1.000
_cell.length_b   1.000
_cell.length_c   1.000
_cell.angle_alpha   90.00
_cell.angle_beta   90.00
_cell.angle_gamma   90.00
#
_symmetry.space_group_name_H-M   'P 1'
#
loop_
_entity.id
_entity.type
_entity.pdbx_description
1 polymer ?
#
loop_
_entity_poly.entity_id
_entity_poly.type
_entity_poly.pdbx_seq_one_letter_code
_entity_poly.pdbx_strand_id
1 'polypeptide(L)'
;KADNEAFLAGKAAEEGVLALDNGVVIRKLEQGRGKVHPAPGSVVYVNYTGRLMDGTVFDSTDGQALPALFRVRDLIMGWQIALVRMHEGDKFRVWIPAKYAYGSAKMDMIPAWSTLEFDIELVKIAQI
;
A
#
# COMPACT_ATOMS: atom_id res chain seq x y z
N LYS A 1 6.09 16.27 -9.87
CA LYS A 1 5.86 16.35 -8.42
C LYS A 1 4.53 17.05 -8.11
N ALA A 2 4.29 18.21 -8.71
CA ALA A 2 3.03 18.94 -8.51
C ALA A 2 1.82 18.14 -8.98
N ASP A 3 1.93 17.40 -10.08
CA ASP A 3 0.86 16.55 -10.60
C ASP A 3 0.55 15.41 -9.62
N ASN A 4 1.57 14.85 -8.96
CA ASN A 4 1.39 13.82 -7.97
C ASN A 4 0.66 14.36 -6.73
N GLU A 5 0.98 15.57 -6.30
CA GLU A 5 0.31 16.21 -5.17
C GLU A 5 -1.17 16.48 -5.49
N ALA A 6 -1.44 16.98 -6.71
CA ALA A 6 -2.82 17.20 -7.14
C ALA A 6 -3.62 15.90 -7.23
N PHE A 7 -3.00 14.82 -7.70
CA PHE A 7 -3.62 13.50 -7.76
C PHE A 7 -4.03 13.02 -6.35
N LEU A 8 -3.14 13.15 -5.38
CA LEU A 8 -3.41 12.74 -4.00
C LEU A 8 -4.51 13.60 -3.36
N ALA A 9 -4.50 14.91 -3.61
CA ALA A 9 -5.55 15.79 -3.10
C ALA A 9 -6.91 15.41 -3.66
N GLY A 10 -6.98 15.07 -4.96
CA GLY A 10 -8.19 14.60 -5.60
C GLY A 10 -8.70 13.29 -5.00
N LYS A 11 -7.80 12.35 -4.72
CA LYS A 11 -8.16 11.08 -4.08
C LYS A 11 -8.66 11.29 -2.65
N ALA A 12 -8.01 12.17 -1.90
CA ALA A 12 -8.41 12.48 -0.52
C ALA A 12 -9.82 13.09 -0.44
N ALA A 13 -10.28 13.74 -1.50
CA ALA A 13 -11.61 14.34 -1.56
C ALA A 13 -12.71 13.34 -1.97
N GLU A 14 -12.34 12.14 -2.46
CA GLU A 14 -13.34 11.15 -2.88
C GLU A 14 -14.08 10.56 -1.68
N GLU A 15 -15.35 10.21 -1.90
CA GLU A 15 -16.16 9.57 -0.88
C GLU A 15 -15.65 8.16 -0.57
N GLY A 16 -15.71 7.76 0.69
CA GLY A 16 -15.26 6.43 1.14
C GLY A 16 -13.75 6.30 1.29
N VAL A 17 -13.02 7.40 1.23
CA VAL A 17 -11.56 7.44 1.33
C VAL A 17 -11.16 8.08 2.66
N LEU A 18 -10.16 7.50 3.33
CA LEU A 18 -9.56 8.05 4.54
C LEU A 18 -8.22 8.67 4.20
N ALA A 19 -8.09 9.97 4.39
CA ALA A 19 -6.83 10.68 4.25
C ALA A 19 -6.15 10.75 5.62
N LEU A 20 -4.90 10.29 5.69
CA LEU A 20 -4.11 10.32 6.92
C LEU A 20 -3.28 11.60 6.99
N ASP A 21 -2.91 11.99 8.20
CA ASP A 21 -2.15 13.24 8.44
C ASP A 21 -0.81 13.28 7.70
N ASN A 22 -0.23 12.10 7.42
CA ASN A 22 1.04 11.98 6.71
C ASN A 22 0.91 12.04 5.18
N GLY A 23 -0.31 12.20 4.66
CA GLY A 23 -0.55 12.27 3.22
C GLY A 23 -0.83 10.93 2.53
N VAL A 24 -0.76 9.82 3.25
CA VAL A 24 -1.19 8.51 2.73
C VAL A 24 -2.72 8.48 2.70
N VAL A 25 -3.28 7.98 1.61
CA VAL A 25 -4.73 7.91 1.41
C VAL A 25 -5.14 6.44 1.28
N ILE A 26 -6.20 6.04 1.94
CA ILE A 26 -6.64 4.64 2.00
C ILE A 26 -8.12 4.52 1.64
N ARG A 27 -8.44 3.52 0.82
CA ARG A 27 -9.83 3.08 0.60
C ARG A 27 -9.91 1.59 0.96
N LYS A 28 -10.83 1.24 1.85
CA LYS A 28 -11.09 -0.17 2.17
C LYS A 28 -11.94 -0.76 1.05
N LEU A 29 -11.41 -1.78 0.37
CA LEU A 29 -12.11 -2.47 -0.72
C LEU A 29 -12.90 -3.66 -0.20
N GLU A 30 -12.33 -4.42 0.73
CA GLU A 30 -12.98 -5.58 1.34
C GLU A 30 -12.64 -5.61 2.81
N GLN A 31 -13.59 -6.02 3.65
CA GLN A 31 -13.38 -6.20 5.07
C GLN A 31 -13.19 -7.67 5.39
N GLY A 32 -12.08 -8.01 6.06
CA GLY A 32 -11.82 -9.35 6.53
C GLY A 32 -12.46 -9.63 7.88
N ARG A 33 -12.23 -10.84 8.39
CA ARG A 33 -12.79 -11.31 9.66
C ARG A 33 -11.78 -11.28 10.79
N GLY A 34 -10.52 -10.98 10.50
CA GLY A 34 -9.48 -10.90 11.52
C GLY A 34 -9.75 -9.77 12.51
N LYS A 35 -9.20 -9.90 13.70
CA LYS A 35 -9.41 -8.92 14.78
C LYS A 35 -8.12 -8.29 15.26
N VAL A 36 -6.98 -8.76 14.76
CA VAL A 36 -5.65 -8.32 15.19
C VAL A 36 -4.97 -7.59 14.05
N HIS A 37 -4.32 -6.49 14.38
CA HIS A 37 -3.50 -5.73 13.43
C HIS A 37 -2.06 -6.24 13.48
N PRO A 38 -1.32 -6.24 12.35
CA PRO A 38 0.12 -6.50 12.41
C PRO A 38 0.83 -5.37 13.15
N ALA A 39 1.96 -5.72 13.78
CA ALA A 39 2.90 -4.77 14.37
C ALA A 39 4.10 -4.59 13.45
N PRO A 40 4.98 -3.59 13.67
CA PRO A 40 6.16 -3.41 12.83
C PRO A 40 7.08 -4.63 12.75
N GLY A 41 7.15 -5.43 13.80
CA GLY A 41 7.94 -6.66 13.81
C GLY A 41 7.24 -7.87 13.23
N SER A 42 5.97 -7.77 12.86
CA SER A 42 5.18 -8.89 12.34
C SER A 42 5.65 -9.30 10.95
N VAL A 43 5.50 -10.59 10.64
CA VAL A 43 5.68 -11.13 9.29
C VAL A 43 4.29 -11.39 8.73
N VAL A 44 4.04 -10.97 7.51
CA VAL A 44 2.71 -11.03 6.90
C VAL A 44 2.77 -11.70 5.53
N TYR A 45 1.67 -12.39 5.19
CA TYR A 45 1.44 -12.90 3.84
C TYR A 45 0.47 -11.95 3.15
N VAL A 46 0.85 -11.43 1.99
CA VAL A 46 0.04 -10.47 1.25
C VAL A 46 -0.03 -10.80 -0.23
N ASN A 47 -1.16 -10.47 -0.85
CA ASN A 47 -1.28 -10.35 -2.28
C ASN A 47 -1.36 -8.87 -2.61
N TYR A 48 -0.69 -8.43 -3.68
CA TYR A 48 -0.70 -7.02 -4.01
C TYR A 48 -0.47 -6.76 -5.49
N THR A 49 -0.88 -5.56 -5.92
CA THR A 49 -0.57 -5.01 -7.23
C THR A 49 -0.20 -3.55 -7.04
N GLY A 50 0.96 -3.15 -7.55
CA GLY A 50 1.45 -1.78 -7.50
C GLY A 50 1.36 -1.12 -8.87
N ARG A 51 0.84 0.13 -8.90
CA ARG A 51 0.64 0.91 -10.13
C ARG A 51 1.19 2.30 -9.97
N LEU A 52 1.63 2.86 -11.10
CA LEU A 52 1.89 4.29 -11.22
C LEU A 52 0.55 5.02 -11.40
N MET A 53 0.58 6.37 -11.34
CA MET A 53 -0.63 7.19 -11.54
C MET A 53 -1.29 6.95 -12.90
N ASP A 54 -0.50 6.62 -13.92
CA ASP A 54 -1.02 6.37 -15.27
C ASP A 54 -1.61 4.95 -15.44
N GLY A 55 -1.62 4.15 -14.38
CA GLY A 55 -2.15 2.79 -14.40
C GLY A 55 -1.13 1.72 -14.73
N THR A 56 0.12 2.10 -15.03
CA THR A 56 1.17 1.12 -15.35
C THR A 56 1.45 0.25 -14.13
N VAL A 57 1.31 -1.07 -14.26
CA VAL A 57 1.64 -2.03 -13.21
C VAL A 57 3.15 -2.25 -13.20
N PHE A 58 3.78 -2.00 -12.05
CA PHE A 58 5.23 -2.19 -11.92
C PHE A 58 5.57 -3.41 -11.07
N ASP A 59 4.63 -3.95 -10.31
CA ASP A 59 4.84 -5.13 -9.48
C ASP A 59 3.49 -5.75 -9.12
N SER A 60 3.44 -7.08 -9.00
CA SER A 60 2.19 -7.76 -8.67
C SER A 60 2.45 -9.20 -8.24
N THR A 61 1.59 -9.72 -7.36
CA THR A 61 1.55 -11.14 -7.03
C THR A 61 0.58 -11.93 -7.91
N ASP A 62 -0.12 -11.26 -8.82
CA ASP A 62 -1.05 -11.94 -9.74
C ASP A 62 -0.34 -13.05 -10.50
N GLY A 63 -0.96 -14.22 -10.56
CA GLY A 63 -0.38 -15.39 -11.22
C GLY A 63 0.59 -16.19 -10.39
N GLN A 64 0.95 -15.72 -9.19
CA GLN A 64 1.81 -16.48 -8.28
C GLN A 64 0.98 -17.50 -7.50
N ALA A 65 1.56 -18.67 -7.25
CA ALA A 65 0.87 -19.74 -6.52
C ALA A 65 0.63 -19.40 -5.06
N LEU A 66 1.53 -18.61 -4.47
CA LEU A 66 1.48 -18.25 -3.05
C LEU A 66 1.58 -16.75 -2.85
N PRO A 67 0.99 -16.21 -1.77
CA PRO A 67 1.19 -14.81 -1.41
C PRO A 67 2.65 -14.49 -1.13
N ALA A 68 3.02 -13.23 -1.26
CA ALA A 68 4.34 -12.75 -0.86
C ALA A 68 4.45 -12.70 0.66
N LEU A 69 5.65 -12.94 1.17
CA LEU A 69 5.95 -12.94 2.60
C LEU A 69 6.89 -11.79 2.93
N PHE A 70 6.47 -10.89 3.82
CA PHE A 70 7.25 -9.71 4.20
C PHE A 70 7.23 -9.49 5.71
N ARG A 71 8.32 -8.92 6.22
CA ARG A 71 8.32 -8.32 7.55
C ARG A 71 7.90 -6.85 7.41
N VAL A 72 6.91 -6.42 8.18
CA VAL A 72 6.30 -5.09 8.01
C VAL A 72 7.35 -3.97 8.03
N ARG A 73 8.25 -3.97 8.99
CA ARG A 73 9.27 -2.91 9.16
C ARG A 73 10.30 -2.82 8.03
N ASP A 74 10.37 -3.84 7.17
CA ASP A 74 11.32 -3.85 6.03
C ASP A 74 10.72 -3.26 4.76
N LEU A 75 9.44 -2.87 4.80
CA LEU A 75 8.72 -2.33 3.65
C LEU A 75 8.83 -0.82 3.58
N ILE A 76 8.51 -0.24 2.42
CA ILE A 76 8.43 1.23 2.31
C ILE A 76 7.43 1.76 3.33
N MET A 77 7.64 2.99 3.77
CA MET A 77 6.89 3.56 4.89
C MET A 77 5.37 3.56 4.64
N GLY A 78 4.95 3.85 3.40
CA GLY A 78 3.52 3.84 3.07
C GLY A 78 2.84 2.50 3.34
N TRP A 79 3.53 1.39 3.05
CA TRP A 79 3.04 0.05 3.36
C TRP A 79 2.96 -0.19 4.86
N GLN A 80 3.97 0.25 5.61
CA GLN A 80 3.96 0.11 7.07
C GLN A 80 2.77 0.83 7.69
N ILE A 81 2.50 2.04 7.21
CA ILE A 81 1.36 2.85 7.67
C ILE A 81 0.04 2.14 7.38
N ALA A 82 -0.12 1.56 6.18
CA ALA A 82 -1.34 0.89 5.79
C ALA A 82 -1.54 -0.44 6.54
N LEU A 83 -0.50 -1.28 6.59
CA LEU A 83 -0.62 -2.63 7.15
C LEU A 83 -0.99 -2.64 8.63
N VAL A 84 -0.48 -1.70 9.42
CA VAL A 84 -0.81 -1.64 10.86
C VAL A 84 -2.27 -1.26 11.11
N ARG A 85 -2.99 -0.82 10.08
CA ARG A 85 -4.42 -0.52 10.14
C ARG A 85 -5.30 -1.66 9.61
N MET A 86 -4.69 -2.69 9.03
CA MET A 86 -5.41 -3.80 8.40
C MET A 86 -5.57 -4.96 9.37
N HIS A 87 -6.58 -5.78 9.10
CA HIS A 87 -6.80 -7.08 9.77
C HIS A 87 -6.68 -8.18 8.72
N GLU A 88 -6.49 -9.41 9.17
CA GLU A 88 -6.47 -10.54 8.23
C GLU A 88 -7.74 -10.59 7.39
N GLY A 89 -7.59 -10.72 6.09
CA GLY A 89 -8.68 -10.75 5.13
C GLY A 89 -9.07 -9.39 4.57
N ASP A 90 -8.57 -8.30 5.14
CA ASP A 90 -8.83 -6.95 4.62
C ASP A 90 -8.14 -6.76 3.29
N LYS A 91 -8.78 -5.99 2.40
CA LYS A 91 -8.18 -5.53 1.16
C LYS A 91 -8.32 -4.01 1.09
N PHE A 92 -7.20 -3.32 0.97
CA PHE A 92 -7.13 -1.86 0.91
C PHE A 92 -6.54 -1.43 -0.42
N ARG A 93 -7.05 -0.31 -0.94
CA ARG A 93 -6.35 0.45 -1.97
C ARG A 93 -5.65 1.61 -1.29
N VAL A 94 -4.35 1.76 -1.52
CA VAL A 94 -3.52 2.72 -0.81
C VAL A 94 -2.80 3.59 -1.82
N TRP A 95 -2.87 4.91 -1.66
CA TRP A 95 -2.11 5.86 -2.47
C TRP A 95 -1.02 6.45 -1.58
N ILE A 96 0.23 6.35 -2.02
CA ILE A 96 1.40 6.67 -1.22
C ILE A 96 2.17 7.80 -1.88
N PRO A 97 2.34 8.95 -1.19
CA PRO A 97 3.18 10.02 -1.73
C PRO A 97 4.63 9.57 -1.79
N ALA A 98 5.40 10.16 -2.72
CA ALA A 98 6.78 9.76 -2.98
C ALA A 98 7.64 9.70 -1.71
N LYS A 99 7.48 10.64 -0.79
CA LYS A 99 8.29 10.69 0.44
C LYS A 99 8.13 9.47 1.35
N TYR A 100 7.02 8.73 1.22
CA TYR A 100 6.78 7.48 1.97
C TYR A 100 6.90 6.25 1.07
N ALA A 101 7.39 6.42 -0.15
CA ALA A 101 7.72 5.36 -1.10
C ALA A 101 9.21 5.44 -1.43
N TYR A 102 9.55 5.74 -2.67
CA TYR A 102 10.96 5.75 -3.10
C TYR A 102 11.54 7.17 -3.21
N GLY A 103 10.77 8.20 -2.88
CA GLY A 103 11.24 9.58 -2.84
C GLY A 103 11.82 10.04 -4.17
N SER A 104 13.00 10.65 -4.12
CA SER A 104 13.72 11.13 -5.30
C SER A 104 14.45 10.03 -6.04
N ALA A 105 14.49 8.80 -5.52
CA ALA A 105 15.18 7.69 -6.17
C ALA A 105 14.40 7.23 -7.39
N LYS A 106 15.14 6.96 -8.48
CA LYS A 106 14.56 6.34 -9.66
C LYS A 106 14.77 4.83 -9.54
N MET A 107 13.68 4.08 -9.50
CA MET A 107 13.71 2.61 -9.46
C MET A 107 13.31 2.08 -10.83
N ASP A 108 13.56 0.80 -11.09
CA ASP A 108 13.09 0.16 -12.33
C ASP A 108 11.60 0.42 -12.48
N MET A 109 11.17 0.97 -13.63
CA MET A 109 9.78 1.28 -13.95
C MET A 109 9.14 2.37 -13.08
N ILE A 110 9.79 2.86 -12.02
CA ILE A 110 9.23 3.89 -11.15
C ILE A 110 10.06 5.16 -11.30
N PRO A 111 9.52 6.21 -11.95
CA PRO A 111 10.22 7.49 -12.04
C PRO A 111 10.42 8.12 -10.66
N ALA A 112 11.42 9.00 -10.55
CA ALA A 112 11.62 9.78 -9.34
C ALA A 112 10.35 10.57 -8.98
N TRP A 113 10.09 10.74 -7.69
CA TRP A 113 8.96 11.49 -7.13
C TRP A 113 7.59 10.93 -7.50
N SER A 114 7.49 9.62 -7.75
CA SER A 114 6.22 8.99 -8.11
C SER A 114 5.33 8.79 -6.90
N THR A 115 4.06 9.15 -7.05
CA THR A 115 2.98 8.66 -6.20
C THR A 115 2.62 7.26 -6.66
N LEU A 116 2.48 6.33 -5.74
CA LEU A 116 2.19 4.94 -6.04
C LEU A 116 0.80 4.56 -5.55
N GLU A 117 0.13 3.70 -6.31
CA GLU A 117 -1.14 3.09 -5.92
C GLU A 117 -0.91 1.60 -5.72
N PHE A 118 -1.32 1.08 -4.57
CA PHE A 118 -1.26 -0.35 -4.29
C PHE A 118 -2.63 -0.87 -3.90
N ASP A 119 -3.01 -2.02 -4.45
CA ASP A 119 -4.05 -2.85 -3.88
C ASP A 119 -3.35 -3.89 -3.03
N ILE A 120 -3.65 -3.93 -1.73
CA ILE A 120 -3.01 -4.82 -0.78
C ILE A 120 -4.07 -5.67 -0.09
N GLU A 121 -3.94 -6.98 -0.19
CA GLU A 121 -4.75 -7.93 0.57
C GLU A 121 -3.88 -8.54 1.66
N LEU A 122 -4.25 -8.33 2.92
CA LEU A 122 -3.57 -8.96 4.05
C LEU A 122 -4.16 -10.35 4.24
N VAL A 123 -3.46 -11.37 3.74
CA VAL A 123 -3.96 -12.74 3.77
C VAL A 123 -3.86 -13.32 5.17
N LYS A 124 -2.70 -13.16 5.81
CA LYS A 124 -2.44 -13.76 7.11
C LYS A 124 -1.28 -13.06 7.81
N ILE A 125 -1.36 -12.98 9.14
CA ILE A 125 -0.23 -12.58 9.99
C ILE A 125 0.42 -13.88 10.47
N ALA A 126 1.70 -14.06 10.13
CA ALA A 126 2.41 -15.27 10.50
C ALA A 126 2.65 -15.30 12.02
N GLN A 127 2.48 -16.48 12.60
CA GLN A 127 2.82 -16.70 13.99
C GLN A 127 4.23 -17.27 14.05
N ILE A 128 5.07 -16.63 14.86
CA ILE A 128 6.44 -17.04 15.04
C ILE A 128 6.68 -17.34 16.51
#